data_ebf55528303613947ae3627123ff3136
#
_entry.id   ebf55528303613947ae3627123ff3136
#
_cell.length_a   1.000
_cell.length_b   1.000
_cell.length_c   1.000
_cell.angle_alpha   90.00
_cell.angle_beta   90.00
_cell.angle_gamma   90.00
#
_symmetry.space_group_name_H-M   'P 1'
#
loop_
_entity.id
_entity.type
_entity.pdbx_description
1 polymer ?
#
loop_
_entity_poly.entity_id
_entity_poly.type
_entity_poly.pdbx_seq_one_letter_code
_entity_poly.pdbx_strand_id
1 'polypeptide(L)'
;MTQEIQLKKPGFIKGGSDAQERVIAIRHRAGKSPGLVWLGGYRSDMLGTKAEALDEWARVNGHACCRHDYSGHGESGGKFVDGTISRWTEESLAVLDQKCAEGSHVLVGSSMGGWVALRMVEELARRKQSHRLKALLLLAPAPDFTHELMKPLLSDHQVNQLET
;
A
#
# COMPACT_ATOMS: atom_id res chain seq x y z
N MET A 1 -18.74 -12.97 -26.24
CA MET A 1 -17.61 -12.07 -26.60
C MET A 1 -16.86 -11.74 -25.33
N THR A 2 -15.77 -12.43 -25.12
CA THR A 2 -14.86 -12.22 -24.00
C THR A 2 -14.09 -10.93 -24.28
N GLN A 3 -14.45 -9.82 -23.61
CA GLN A 3 -13.58 -8.65 -23.62
C GLN A 3 -12.30 -9.07 -22.89
N GLU A 4 -11.21 -9.20 -23.66
CA GLU A 4 -9.88 -9.23 -23.08
C GLU A 4 -9.72 -8.02 -22.16
N ILE A 5 -9.59 -8.29 -20.88
CA ILE A 5 -9.17 -7.28 -19.90
C ILE A 5 -7.74 -6.94 -20.27
N GLN A 6 -7.57 -5.94 -21.13
CA GLN A 6 -6.26 -5.38 -21.41
C GLN A 6 -5.74 -4.82 -20.07
N LEU A 7 -4.82 -5.56 -19.44
CA LEU A 7 -4.09 -5.10 -18.26
C LEU A 7 -3.42 -3.78 -18.66
N LYS A 8 -4.02 -2.66 -18.24
CA LYS A 8 -3.43 -1.34 -18.47
C LYS A 8 -2.04 -1.36 -17.88
N LYS A 9 -1.04 -0.97 -18.66
CA LYS A 9 0.34 -0.80 -18.17
C LYS A 9 0.32 0.05 -16.90
N PRO A 10 1.14 -0.26 -15.89
CA PRO A 10 1.19 0.53 -14.68
C PRO A 10 1.69 1.95 -14.99
N GLY A 11 1.18 2.93 -14.27
CA GLY A 11 1.84 4.21 -14.13
C GLY A 11 2.95 4.09 -13.09
N PHE A 12 3.85 5.07 -13.05
CA PHE A 12 4.91 5.11 -12.06
C PHE A 12 4.95 6.47 -11.37
N ILE A 13 5.28 6.45 -10.08
CA ILE A 13 5.62 7.66 -9.32
C ILE A 13 6.99 7.48 -8.69
N LYS A 14 7.58 8.60 -8.27
CA LYS A 14 8.77 8.60 -7.42
C LYS A 14 8.31 8.72 -5.98
N GLY A 15 8.73 7.79 -5.14
CA GLY A 15 8.50 7.78 -3.70
C GLY A 15 9.80 7.89 -2.93
N GLY A 16 9.70 8.42 -1.69
CA GLY A 16 10.81 8.49 -0.76
C GLY A 16 11.43 9.86 -0.60
N SER A 17 11.88 10.13 0.62
CA SER A 17 12.60 11.35 1.02
C SER A 17 14.11 11.13 1.16
N ASP A 18 14.55 9.88 1.14
CA ASP A 18 15.96 9.50 1.18
C ASP A 18 16.60 9.70 -0.21
N ALA A 19 17.94 9.75 -0.23
CA ALA A 19 18.72 9.98 -1.46
C ALA A 19 18.52 8.91 -2.56
N GLN A 20 17.69 7.90 -2.31
CA GLN A 20 17.35 6.84 -3.24
C GLN A 20 15.92 7.04 -3.73
N GLU A 21 15.76 7.60 -4.92
CA GLU A 21 14.46 7.61 -5.59
C GLU A 21 13.97 6.18 -5.79
N ARG A 22 12.77 5.90 -5.29
CA ARG A 22 12.10 4.62 -5.48
C ARG A 22 11.02 4.77 -6.54
N VAL A 23 11.03 3.89 -7.53
CA VAL A 23 10.01 3.85 -8.58
C VAL A 23 8.87 2.97 -8.11
N ILE A 24 7.72 3.55 -7.89
CA ILE A 24 6.51 2.87 -7.38
C ILE A 24 5.51 2.69 -8.50
N ALA A 25 5.19 1.45 -8.81
CA ALA A 25 4.19 1.08 -9.80
C ALA A 25 2.78 1.27 -9.24
N ILE A 26 1.91 1.88 -10.02
CA ILE A 26 0.55 2.18 -9.63
C ILE A 26 -0.45 1.84 -10.73
N ARG A 27 -1.68 1.52 -10.32
CA ARG A 27 -2.87 1.51 -11.17
C ARG A 27 -3.92 2.41 -10.54
N HIS A 28 -4.26 3.46 -11.25
CA HIS A 28 -5.22 4.45 -10.80
C HIS A 28 -6.43 4.51 -11.74
N ARG A 29 -7.61 4.45 -11.14
CA ARG A 29 -8.91 4.68 -11.78
C ARG A 29 -9.50 5.96 -11.21
N ALA A 30 -9.84 6.90 -12.10
CA ALA A 30 -10.61 8.07 -11.70
C ALA A 30 -12.06 7.68 -11.38
N GLY A 31 -12.69 8.41 -10.47
CA GLY A 31 -14.08 8.20 -10.07
C GLY A 31 -14.48 9.15 -8.94
N LYS A 32 -15.69 8.95 -8.41
CA LYS A 32 -16.23 9.76 -7.32
C LYS A 32 -15.56 9.47 -5.97
N SER A 33 -15.56 10.46 -5.09
CA SER A 33 -15.17 10.29 -3.68
C SER A 33 -16.28 9.53 -2.89
N PRO A 34 -15.92 8.79 -1.82
CA PRO A 34 -14.56 8.52 -1.39
C PRO A 34 -13.83 7.60 -2.38
N GLY A 35 -12.55 7.89 -2.62
CA GLY A 35 -11.67 7.00 -3.38
C GLY A 35 -11.23 5.82 -2.52
N LEU A 36 -10.87 4.70 -3.15
CA LEU A 36 -10.33 3.52 -2.48
C LEU A 36 -8.83 3.44 -2.71
N VAL A 37 -8.06 3.18 -1.65
CA VAL A 37 -6.60 2.99 -1.74
C VAL A 37 -6.27 1.61 -1.19
N TRP A 38 -5.76 0.73 -2.07
CA TRP A 38 -5.35 -0.61 -1.70
C TRP A 38 -3.94 -0.64 -1.14
N LEU A 39 -3.78 -1.30 0.00
CA LEU A 39 -2.53 -1.54 0.70
C LEU A 39 -2.32 -3.05 0.85
N GLY A 40 -1.38 -3.57 0.08
CA GLY A 40 -1.13 -5.01 -0.03
C GLY A 40 -0.47 -5.63 1.19
N GLY A 41 -0.51 -6.96 1.28
CA GLY A 41 0.16 -7.73 2.32
C GLY A 41 1.63 -8.02 1.99
N TYR A 42 2.31 -8.67 2.92
CA TYR A 42 3.68 -9.12 2.79
C TYR A 42 3.85 -10.03 1.56
N ARG A 43 4.80 -9.70 0.69
CA ARG A 43 5.07 -10.42 -0.57
C ARG A 43 3.86 -10.57 -1.51
N SER A 44 2.87 -9.69 -1.41
CA SER A 44 1.79 -9.65 -2.39
C SER A 44 1.95 -8.44 -3.32
N ASP A 45 1.20 -8.46 -4.42
CA ASP A 45 1.22 -7.40 -5.42
C ASP A 45 -0.19 -6.82 -5.65
N MET A 46 -0.26 -5.73 -6.42
CA MET A 46 -1.49 -5.01 -6.72
C MET A 46 -2.39 -5.71 -7.76
N LEU A 47 -1.96 -6.85 -8.29
CA LEU A 47 -2.72 -7.71 -9.22
C LEU A 47 -3.37 -8.89 -8.49
N GLY A 48 -3.14 -9.03 -7.19
CA GLY A 48 -3.73 -10.10 -6.40
C GLY A 48 -5.25 -10.00 -6.37
N THR A 49 -5.93 -11.14 -6.20
CA THR A 49 -7.39 -11.30 -6.28
C THR A 49 -8.16 -10.25 -5.47
N LYS A 50 -7.73 -9.95 -4.25
CA LYS A 50 -8.42 -8.96 -3.38
C LYS A 50 -8.30 -7.54 -3.94
N ALA A 51 -7.11 -7.19 -4.45
CA ALA A 51 -6.86 -5.88 -5.04
C ALA A 51 -7.69 -5.67 -6.32
N GLU A 52 -7.76 -6.69 -7.16
CA GLU A 52 -8.56 -6.67 -8.39
C GLU A 52 -10.06 -6.64 -8.10
N ALA A 53 -10.54 -7.41 -7.12
CA ALA A 53 -11.93 -7.39 -6.70
C ALA A 53 -12.34 -5.99 -6.17
N LEU A 54 -11.45 -5.30 -5.43
CA LEU A 54 -11.68 -3.94 -4.97
C LEU A 54 -11.78 -2.96 -6.15
N ASP A 55 -10.88 -3.05 -7.13
CA ASP A 55 -10.91 -2.18 -8.31
C ASP A 55 -12.15 -2.43 -9.17
N GLU A 56 -12.55 -3.68 -9.32
CA GLU A 56 -13.77 -4.03 -10.05
C GLU A 56 -15.02 -3.50 -9.34
N TRP A 57 -15.09 -3.63 -8.02
CA TRP A 57 -16.18 -3.03 -7.24
C TRP A 57 -16.21 -1.51 -7.42
N ALA A 58 -15.06 -0.85 -7.36
CA ALA A 58 -14.94 0.59 -7.59
C ALA A 58 -15.43 0.98 -9.00
N ARG A 59 -15.03 0.20 -10.01
CA ARG A 59 -15.46 0.40 -11.39
C ARG A 59 -16.97 0.35 -11.54
N VAL A 60 -17.61 -0.69 -11.01
CA VAL A 60 -19.06 -0.89 -11.10
C VAL A 60 -19.82 0.21 -10.37
N ASN A 61 -19.31 0.67 -9.23
CA ASN A 61 -19.95 1.68 -8.39
C ASN A 61 -19.50 3.13 -8.69
N GLY A 62 -18.61 3.33 -9.67
CA GLY A 62 -18.16 4.65 -10.13
C GLY A 62 -17.24 5.37 -9.17
N HIS A 63 -16.56 4.65 -8.25
CA HIS A 63 -15.58 5.21 -7.31
C HIS A 63 -14.17 5.25 -7.89
N ALA A 64 -13.38 6.24 -7.44
CA ALA A 64 -11.95 6.24 -7.67
C ALA A 64 -11.30 5.04 -6.94
N CYS A 65 -10.27 4.47 -7.54
CA CYS A 65 -9.49 3.40 -6.93
C CYS A 65 -8.01 3.53 -7.30
N CYS A 66 -7.15 3.41 -6.31
CA CYS A 66 -5.71 3.40 -6.49
C CYS A 66 -5.12 2.13 -5.86
N ARG A 67 -4.35 1.39 -6.64
CA ARG A 67 -3.58 0.24 -6.21
C ARG A 67 -2.12 0.49 -6.55
N HIS A 68 -1.22 0.10 -5.67
CA HIS A 68 0.23 0.24 -5.91
C HIS A 68 0.98 -0.94 -5.30
N ASP A 69 2.17 -1.16 -5.83
CA ASP A 69 3.14 -2.07 -5.25
C ASP A 69 4.16 -1.27 -4.43
N TYR A 70 4.47 -1.72 -3.24
CA TYR A 70 5.58 -1.16 -2.48
C TYR A 70 6.92 -1.43 -3.19
N SER A 71 7.98 -0.68 -2.86
CA SER A 71 9.32 -1.02 -3.32
C SER A 71 9.68 -2.47 -2.96
N GLY A 72 10.30 -3.17 -3.91
CA GLY A 72 10.63 -4.59 -3.78
C GLY A 72 9.45 -5.56 -3.95
N HIS A 73 8.25 -5.06 -4.30
CA HIS A 73 7.07 -5.87 -4.62
C HIS A 73 6.62 -5.66 -6.07
N GLY A 74 5.99 -6.68 -6.64
CA GLY A 74 5.31 -6.65 -7.92
C GLY A 74 6.09 -5.97 -9.03
N GLU A 75 5.51 -4.90 -9.59
CA GLU A 75 6.07 -4.13 -10.71
C GLU A 75 6.88 -2.90 -10.25
N SER A 76 7.00 -2.65 -8.94
CA SER A 76 7.81 -1.57 -8.38
C SER A 76 9.30 -1.91 -8.39
N GLY A 77 10.13 -0.87 -8.44
CA GLY A 77 11.58 -1.00 -8.31
C GLY A 77 12.03 -1.30 -6.88
N GLY A 78 13.35 -1.44 -6.71
CA GLY A 78 13.98 -1.70 -5.41
C GLY A 78 14.11 -3.19 -5.08
N LYS A 79 14.72 -3.46 -3.93
CA LYS A 79 14.91 -4.83 -3.43
C LYS A 79 14.02 -5.05 -2.22
N PHE A 80 13.40 -6.21 -2.14
CA PHE A 80 12.51 -6.57 -1.03
C PHE A 80 13.22 -6.50 0.34
N VAL A 81 14.48 -6.90 0.38
CA VAL A 81 15.30 -6.90 1.61
C VAL A 81 15.58 -5.51 2.18
N ASP A 82 15.46 -4.46 1.36
CA ASP A 82 15.62 -3.06 1.78
C ASP A 82 14.31 -2.48 2.35
N GLY A 83 13.23 -3.25 2.31
CA GLY A 83 11.90 -2.81 2.71
C GLY A 83 11.70 -2.75 4.22
N THR A 84 11.01 -1.72 4.68
CA THR A 84 10.53 -1.58 6.05
C THR A 84 9.11 -1.04 6.06
N ILE A 85 8.38 -1.23 7.14
CA ILE A 85 7.03 -0.66 7.31
C ILE A 85 7.07 0.87 7.16
N SER A 86 8.06 1.54 7.72
CA SER A 86 8.21 3.00 7.60
C SER A 86 8.40 3.44 6.14
N ARG A 87 9.25 2.74 5.39
CA ARG A 87 9.52 3.00 3.98
C ARG A 87 8.25 2.79 3.13
N TRP A 88 7.55 1.68 3.32
CA TRP A 88 6.31 1.39 2.60
C TRP A 88 5.16 2.33 2.98
N THR A 89 5.13 2.83 4.23
CA THR A 89 4.20 3.89 4.64
C THR A 89 4.50 5.20 3.92
N GLU A 90 5.76 5.61 3.83
CA GLU A 90 6.19 6.81 3.11
C GLU A 90 5.80 6.74 1.62
N GLU A 91 6.04 5.61 0.98
CA GLU A 91 5.68 5.36 -0.42
C GLU A 91 4.16 5.43 -0.63
N SER A 92 3.38 4.84 0.26
CA SER A 92 1.91 4.87 0.20
C SER A 92 1.35 6.28 0.40
N LEU A 93 1.97 7.08 1.26
CA LEU A 93 1.64 8.50 1.41
C LEU A 93 2.00 9.30 0.15
N ALA A 94 3.15 9.00 -0.49
CA ALA A 94 3.51 9.63 -1.76
C ALA A 94 2.52 9.29 -2.88
N VAL A 95 2.02 8.04 -2.92
CA VAL A 95 0.93 7.64 -3.84
C VAL A 95 -0.33 8.44 -3.54
N LEU A 96 -0.73 8.54 -2.28
CA LEU A 96 -1.89 9.33 -1.86
C LEU A 96 -1.74 10.78 -2.29
N ASP A 97 -0.58 11.40 -2.07
CA ASP A 97 -0.32 12.80 -2.37
C ASP A 97 -0.29 13.10 -3.87
N GLN A 98 0.28 12.23 -4.69
CA GLN A 98 0.49 12.47 -6.11
C GLN A 98 -0.68 12.00 -7.00
N LYS A 99 -1.44 10.99 -6.57
CA LYS A 99 -2.48 10.35 -7.40
C LYS A 99 -3.88 10.41 -6.81
N CYS A 100 -3.98 10.68 -5.51
CA CYS A 100 -5.24 10.75 -4.79
C CYS A 100 -5.34 12.08 -4.03
N ALA A 101 -4.90 13.18 -4.67
CA ALA A 101 -4.79 14.48 -4.01
C ALA A 101 -6.15 15.07 -3.60
N GLU A 102 -7.20 14.76 -4.37
CA GLU A 102 -8.53 15.34 -4.17
C GLU A 102 -9.47 14.40 -3.43
N GLY A 103 -10.32 14.98 -2.59
CA GLY A 103 -11.37 14.27 -1.86
C GLY A 103 -10.87 13.46 -0.67
N SER A 104 -11.76 12.64 -0.14
CA SER A 104 -11.46 11.73 0.97
C SER A 104 -11.34 10.29 0.46
N HIS A 105 -10.65 9.44 1.24
CA HIS A 105 -10.31 8.09 0.82
C HIS A 105 -10.62 7.07 1.90
N VAL A 106 -10.97 5.87 1.48
CA VAL A 106 -10.99 4.67 2.32
C VAL A 106 -9.67 3.94 2.08
N LEU A 107 -8.86 3.78 3.13
CA LEU A 107 -7.68 2.93 3.09
C LEU A 107 -8.10 1.48 3.31
N VAL A 108 -7.78 0.61 2.37
CA VAL A 108 -8.13 -0.82 2.43
C VAL A 108 -6.84 -1.62 2.58
N GLY A 109 -6.55 -2.05 3.81
CA GLY A 109 -5.31 -2.73 4.16
C GLY A 109 -5.51 -4.21 4.44
N SER A 110 -4.73 -5.07 3.78
CA SER A 110 -4.75 -6.52 4.00
C SER A 110 -3.48 -6.99 4.66
N SER A 111 -3.58 -7.75 5.78
CA SER A 111 -2.43 -8.29 6.51
C SER A 111 -1.44 -7.18 6.89
N MET A 112 -0.17 -7.25 6.45
CA MET A 112 0.84 -6.20 6.61
C MET A 112 0.34 -4.83 6.11
N GLY A 113 -0.45 -4.78 5.03
CA GLY A 113 -1.06 -3.54 4.54
C GLY A 113 -2.02 -2.89 5.54
N GLY A 114 -2.58 -3.66 6.47
CA GLY A 114 -3.31 -3.13 7.61
C GLY A 114 -2.41 -2.34 8.56
N TRP A 115 -1.19 -2.80 8.81
CA TRP A 115 -0.20 -2.06 9.60
C TRP A 115 0.22 -0.77 8.88
N VAL A 116 0.55 -0.85 7.59
CA VAL A 116 0.84 0.35 6.78
C VAL A 116 -0.32 1.35 6.83
N ALA A 117 -1.58 0.88 6.73
CA ALA A 117 -2.76 1.75 6.82
C ALA A 117 -2.83 2.48 8.16
N LEU A 118 -2.59 1.80 9.27
CA LEU A 118 -2.57 2.41 10.61
C LEU A 118 -1.46 3.47 10.72
N ARG A 119 -0.27 3.20 10.22
CA ARG A 119 0.83 4.17 10.17
C ARG A 119 0.52 5.38 9.28
N MET A 120 -0.18 5.18 8.16
CA MET A 120 -0.66 6.30 7.33
C MET A 120 -1.64 7.18 8.08
N VAL A 121 -2.57 6.61 8.87
CA VAL A 121 -3.52 7.39 9.70
C VAL A 121 -2.78 8.27 10.70
N GLU A 122 -1.80 7.71 11.42
CA GLU A 122 -0.98 8.48 12.37
C GLU A 122 -0.26 9.64 11.66
N GLU A 123 0.34 9.37 10.51
CA GLU A 123 1.07 10.38 9.75
C GLU A 123 0.14 11.46 9.18
N LEU A 124 -1.04 11.09 8.67
CA LEU A 124 -2.06 12.05 8.21
C LEU A 124 -2.55 12.94 9.37
N ALA A 125 -2.72 12.38 10.57
CA ALA A 125 -3.07 13.15 11.76
C ALA A 125 -1.95 14.14 12.14
N ARG A 126 -0.70 13.68 12.15
CA ARG A 126 0.48 14.52 12.40
C ARG A 126 0.61 15.68 11.40
N ARG A 127 0.30 15.42 10.12
CA ARG A 127 0.26 16.45 9.06
C ARG A 127 -0.98 17.32 9.07
N LYS A 128 -1.91 17.12 10.00
CA LYS A 128 -3.23 17.80 10.06
C LYS A 128 -4.08 17.58 8.79
N GLN A 129 -3.94 16.42 8.19
CA GLN A 129 -4.61 15.99 6.95
C GLN A 129 -5.65 14.88 7.16
N SER A 130 -6.15 14.69 8.38
CA SER A 130 -7.15 13.66 8.71
C SER A 130 -8.43 13.77 7.88
N HIS A 131 -8.75 14.95 7.34
CA HIS A 131 -9.90 15.16 6.45
C HIS A 131 -9.82 14.35 5.16
N ARG A 132 -8.63 13.89 4.77
CA ARG A 132 -8.40 13.04 3.60
C ARG A 132 -8.77 11.57 3.86
N LEU A 133 -8.94 11.20 5.11
CA LEU A 133 -9.35 9.85 5.51
C LEU A 133 -10.85 9.82 5.77
N LYS A 134 -11.58 8.99 5.01
CA LYS A 134 -13.00 8.74 5.22
C LYS A 134 -13.25 7.55 6.14
N ALA A 135 -12.50 6.47 5.93
CA ALA A 135 -12.61 5.24 6.72
C ALA A 135 -11.36 4.35 6.53
N LEU A 136 -11.24 3.35 7.40
CA LEU A 136 -10.35 2.22 7.28
C LEU A 136 -11.16 0.94 7.08
N LEU A 137 -10.74 0.11 6.14
CA LEU A 137 -11.18 -1.27 6.01
C LEU A 137 -9.96 -2.18 6.17
N LEU A 138 -9.94 -2.96 7.24
CA LEU A 138 -8.82 -3.82 7.60
C LEU A 138 -9.22 -5.30 7.41
N LEU A 139 -8.50 -5.99 6.54
CA LEU A 139 -8.71 -7.40 6.21
C LEU A 139 -7.61 -8.23 6.88
N ALA A 140 -7.95 -8.90 7.99
CA ALA A 140 -7.01 -9.66 8.80
C ALA A 140 -5.70 -8.88 9.04
N PRO A 141 -5.75 -7.67 9.63
CA PRO A 141 -4.56 -6.84 9.82
C PRO A 141 -3.55 -7.54 10.71
N ALA A 142 -2.29 -7.35 10.40
CA ALA A 142 -1.18 -7.94 11.13
C ALA A 142 -0.18 -6.84 11.58
N PRO A 143 -0.56 -5.96 12.52
CA PRO A 143 0.37 -5.03 13.13
C PRO A 143 1.40 -5.82 13.93
N ASP A 144 2.64 -5.34 13.94
CA ASP A 144 3.77 -5.94 14.68
C ASP A 144 4.07 -7.42 14.33
N PHE A 145 3.61 -7.90 13.16
CA PHE A 145 3.78 -9.32 12.76
C PHE A 145 5.25 -9.75 12.73
N THR A 146 6.17 -8.85 12.51
CA THR A 146 7.61 -9.13 12.53
C THR A 146 8.07 -9.51 13.92
N HIS A 147 7.58 -8.82 14.95
CA HIS A 147 7.88 -9.11 16.34
C HIS A 147 7.09 -10.34 16.85
N GLU A 148 5.79 -10.37 16.61
CA GLU A 148 4.90 -11.35 17.19
C GLU A 148 4.93 -12.71 16.49
N LEU A 149 5.13 -12.72 15.15
CA LEU A 149 5.03 -13.93 14.35
C LEU A 149 6.37 -14.38 13.76
N MET A 150 7.27 -13.47 13.40
CA MET A 150 8.52 -13.83 12.75
C MET A 150 9.67 -13.99 13.75
N LYS A 151 9.83 -13.06 14.69
CA LYS A 151 10.93 -13.10 15.67
C LYS A 151 10.97 -14.42 16.48
N PRO A 152 9.83 -14.99 16.94
CA PRO A 152 9.85 -16.25 17.67
C PRO A 152 10.33 -17.46 16.86
N LEU A 153 10.37 -17.35 15.53
CA LEU A 153 10.86 -18.42 14.63
C LEU A 153 12.36 -18.31 14.34
N LEU A 154 13.01 -17.26 14.83
CA LEU A 154 14.44 -17.03 14.61
C LEU A 154 15.26 -17.70 15.71
N SER A 155 16.44 -18.19 15.35
CA SER A 155 17.43 -18.65 16.34
C SER A 155 18.04 -17.44 17.08
N ASP A 156 18.58 -17.67 18.29
CA ASP A 156 19.26 -16.63 19.09
C ASP A 156 20.35 -15.90 18.27
N HIS A 157 21.09 -16.64 17.43
CA HIS A 157 22.09 -16.05 16.55
C HIS A 157 21.48 -15.06 15.56
N GLN A 158 20.34 -15.39 14.94
CA GLN A 158 19.62 -14.53 14.01
C GLN A 158 19.01 -13.30 14.73
N VAL A 159 18.48 -13.49 15.93
CA VAL A 159 17.97 -12.37 16.75
C VAL A 159 19.09 -11.38 17.07
N ASN A 160 20.25 -11.86 17.53
CA ASN A 160 21.40 -11.02 17.83
C ASN A 160 21.90 -10.23 16.63
N GLN A 161 21.79 -10.78 15.40
CA GLN A 161 22.14 -10.06 14.16
C GLN A 161 21.15 -8.94 13.80
N LEU A 162 19.92 -8.97 14.31
CA LEU A 162 18.92 -7.94 14.08
C LEU A 162 19.00 -6.78 15.07
N GLU A 163 19.63 -7.01 16.23
CA GLU A 163 19.73 -6.04 17.33
C GLU A 163 21.06 -5.29 17.35
N THR A 164 22.00 -5.61 16.44
CA THR A 164 23.29 -4.93 16.23
C THR A 164 23.27 -4.04 15.00
#